data_a8e19e70377cef5a0c1a93b20a903585
#
_entry.id   a8e19e70377cef5a0c1a93b20a903585
#
_cell.length_a   1.000
_cell.length_b   1.000
_cell.length_c   1.000
_cell.angle_alpha   90.00
_cell.angle_beta   90.00
_cell.angle_gamma   90.00
#
_symmetry.space_group_name_H-M   'P 1'
#
loop_
_entity.id
_entity.type
_entity.pdbx_description
1 polymer ?
#
loop_
_entity_poly.entity_id
_entity_poly.type
_entity_poly.pdbx_seq_one_letter_code
_entity_poly.pdbx_strand_id
1 'polypeptide(L)'
;AKEYKPKIIICGASAYPRTVEFEKFREIADQVGAILHGDICHNSGIIAAEMHPSPFPYCHVVSTSTHKSLRGPRGGIILLGEDYKNTLGKIAPKSGRVKMMSELIDSAVMPGIQGGPLMHIIAAKAVAFKEALDPSFKSYMKSVLDNAQCFANEFKSKGYNLVSDGTDTHLVLLDLQNKNISGKAAEIALDEA
;
A
#
# COMPACT_ATOMS: atom_id res chain seq x y z
N ALA A 1 14.40 14.37 -5.72
CA ALA A 1 14.01 15.02 -4.48
C ALA A 1 14.79 16.32 -4.22
N LYS A 2 16.12 16.31 -4.34
CA LYS A 2 16.99 17.49 -4.03
C LYS A 2 16.65 18.73 -4.86
N GLU A 3 16.26 18.58 -6.10
CA GLU A 3 15.88 19.67 -7.01
C GLU A 3 14.54 20.29 -6.60
N TYR A 4 13.51 19.47 -6.38
CA TYR A 4 12.14 19.92 -6.15
C TYR A 4 11.79 20.13 -4.66
N LYS A 5 12.60 19.61 -3.74
CA LYS A 5 12.43 19.69 -2.27
C LYS A 5 10.98 19.46 -1.84
N PRO A 6 10.40 18.29 -2.16
CA PRO A 6 9.02 17.98 -1.82
C PRO A 6 8.84 17.98 -0.29
N LYS A 7 7.67 18.37 0.19
CA LYS A 7 7.30 18.25 1.61
C LYS A 7 6.86 16.87 2.00
N ILE A 8 6.35 16.10 1.04
CA ILE A 8 5.89 14.73 1.21
C ILE A 8 6.43 13.91 0.03
N ILE A 9 6.94 12.72 0.33
CA ILE A 9 7.26 11.68 -0.66
C ILE A 9 6.31 10.53 -0.41
N ILE A 10 5.64 10.06 -1.45
CA ILE A 10 4.76 8.90 -1.40
C ILE A 10 5.50 7.71 -2.01
N CYS A 11 5.61 6.62 -1.26
CA CYS A 11 6.11 5.34 -1.76
C CYS A 11 5.00 4.30 -1.72
N GLY A 12 4.83 3.61 -2.82
CA GLY A 12 3.76 2.65 -3.05
C GLY A 12 3.20 2.80 -4.46
N ALA A 13 2.47 1.82 -4.90
CA ALA A 13 1.93 1.79 -6.26
C ALA A 13 0.71 0.87 -6.37
N SER A 14 -0.13 1.14 -7.38
CA SER A 14 -1.27 0.27 -7.73
C SER A 14 -0.88 -0.87 -8.65
N ALA A 15 0.20 -0.72 -9.42
CA ALA A 15 0.59 -1.66 -10.47
C ALA A 15 2.12 -1.83 -10.54
N TYR A 16 2.75 -2.06 -9.41
CA TYR A 16 4.18 -2.35 -9.33
C TYR A 16 4.39 -3.77 -8.82
N PRO A 17 4.99 -4.67 -9.64
CA PRO A 17 5.04 -6.09 -9.29
C PRO A 17 6.24 -6.46 -8.41
N ARG A 18 7.15 -5.52 -8.12
CA ARG A 18 8.34 -5.78 -7.32
C ARG A 18 8.23 -5.28 -5.90
N THR A 19 9.13 -5.73 -5.07
CA THR A 19 9.27 -5.29 -3.68
C THR A 19 9.54 -3.78 -3.59
N VAL A 20 8.87 -3.10 -2.67
CA VAL A 20 9.09 -1.68 -2.37
C VAL A 20 10.18 -1.57 -1.31
N GLU A 21 11.24 -0.82 -1.62
CA GLU A 21 12.39 -0.62 -0.73
C GLU A 21 12.16 0.61 0.17
N PHE A 22 11.34 0.46 1.22
CA PHE A 22 10.96 1.56 2.12
C PHE A 22 12.16 2.26 2.77
N GLU A 23 13.21 1.53 3.08
CA GLU A 23 14.44 2.07 3.65
C GLU A 23 15.10 3.10 2.73
N LYS A 24 15.26 2.78 1.45
CA LYS A 24 15.82 3.70 0.46
C LYS A 24 14.96 4.95 0.26
N PHE A 25 13.63 4.79 0.30
CA PHE A 25 12.73 5.93 0.27
C PHE A 25 12.89 6.81 1.50
N ARG A 26 13.13 6.20 2.68
CA ARG A 26 13.39 6.93 3.92
C ARG A 26 14.68 7.73 3.84
N GLU A 27 15.76 7.15 3.39
CA GLU A 27 17.03 7.86 3.18
C GLU A 27 16.88 9.07 2.25
N ILE A 28 16.10 8.92 1.17
CA ILE A 28 15.82 10.03 0.24
C ILE A 28 14.96 11.11 0.91
N ALA A 29 13.96 10.72 1.68
CA ALA A 29 13.07 11.65 2.38
C ALA A 29 13.85 12.47 3.41
N ASP A 30 14.72 11.83 4.19
CA ASP A 30 15.56 12.48 5.20
C ASP A 30 16.53 13.51 4.59
N GLN A 31 17.10 13.23 3.41
CA GLN A 31 18.01 14.15 2.71
C GLN A 31 17.33 15.48 2.32
N VAL A 32 16.02 15.52 2.22
CA VAL A 32 15.28 16.74 1.82
C VAL A 32 14.30 17.23 2.90
N GLY A 33 14.27 16.56 4.06
CA GLY A 33 13.36 16.89 5.16
C GLY A 33 11.88 16.62 4.83
N ALA A 34 11.58 15.64 3.97
CA ALA A 34 10.23 15.29 3.56
C ALA A 34 9.59 14.28 4.51
N ILE A 35 8.27 14.37 4.68
CA ILE A 35 7.48 13.31 5.30
C ILE A 35 7.39 12.16 4.31
N LEU A 36 7.75 10.94 4.73
CA LEU A 36 7.57 9.74 3.94
C LEU A 36 6.20 9.13 4.24
N HIS A 37 5.36 9.01 3.22
CA HIS A 37 4.07 8.34 3.27
C HIS A 37 4.13 7.03 2.50
N GLY A 38 3.87 5.91 3.19
CA GLY A 38 3.77 4.59 2.58
C GLY A 38 2.32 4.28 2.19
N ASP A 39 2.04 4.19 0.89
CA ASP A 39 0.76 3.64 0.41
C ASP A 39 0.94 2.15 0.11
N ILE A 40 0.46 1.31 1.01
CA ILE A 40 0.59 -0.15 0.93
C ILE A 40 -0.70 -0.85 0.51
N CYS A 41 -1.63 -0.13 -0.12
CA CYS A 41 -2.98 -0.62 -0.43
C CYS A 41 -3.00 -1.99 -1.13
N HIS A 42 -2.08 -2.27 -2.04
CA HIS A 42 -2.02 -3.54 -2.73
C HIS A 42 -1.27 -4.63 -1.95
N ASN A 43 -0.25 -4.26 -1.19
CA ASN A 43 0.66 -5.20 -0.53
C ASN A 43 0.32 -5.46 0.95
N SER A 44 -0.70 -4.81 1.50
CA SER A 44 -1.02 -4.87 2.93
C SER A 44 -1.24 -6.29 3.47
N GLY A 45 -1.90 -7.16 2.70
CA GLY A 45 -2.07 -8.56 3.10
C GLY A 45 -0.75 -9.34 3.11
N ILE A 46 0.12 -9.11 2.13
CA ILE A 46 1.43 -9.76 2.04
C ILE A 46 2.35 -9.25 3.17
N ILE A 47 2.24 -7.96 3.51
CA ILE A 47 2.97 -7.34 4.64
C ILE A 47 2.46 -7.92 5.97
N ALA A 48 1.14 -8.03 6.15
CA ALA A 48 0.54 -8.63 7.34
C ALA A 48 0.94 -10.11 7.52
N ALA A 49 1.17 -10.82 6.42
CA ALA A 49 1.69 -12.20 6.40
C ALA A 49 3.22 -12.29 6.55
N GLU A 50 3.92 -11.17 6.73
CA GLU A 50 5.39 -11.08 6.85
C GLU A 50 6.15 -11.60 5.61
N MET A 51 5.56 -11.46 4.42
CA MET A 51 6.14 -11.91 3.14
C MET A 51 6.55 -10.76 2.22
N HIS A 52 6.53 -9.53 2.72
CA HIS A 52 7.02 -8.33 2.07
C HIS A 52 7.60 -7.42 3.16
N PRO A 53 8.63 -6.62 2.87
CA PRO A 53 9.17 -5.67 3.84
C PRO A 53 8.09 -4.79 4.47
N SER A 54 8.19 -4.60 5.77
CA SER A 54 7.30 -3.70 6.50
C SER A 54 7.62 -2.23 6.18
N PRO A 55 6.62 -1.36 6.02
CA PRO A 55 6.84 0.08 5.94
C PRO A 55 7.34 0.66 7.27
N PHE A 56 7.13 -0.04 8.38
CA PHE A 56 7.63 0.33 9.69
C PHE A 56 9.03 -0.29 9.93
N PRO A 57 9.97 0.45 10.43
CA PRO A 57 9.94 1.81 11.00
C PRO A 57 10.23 2.95 10.02
N TYR A 58 10.23 2.70 8.72
CA TYR A 58 10.73 3.66 7.73
C TYR A 58 9.74 4.80 7.41
N CYS A 59 8.46 4.48 7.22
CA CYS A 59 7.45 5.47 6.85
C CYS A 59 6.93 6.24 8.06
N HIS A 60 6.82 7.55 7.92
CA HIS A 60 6.23 8.43 8.94
C HIS A 60 4.72 8.22 9.08
N VAL A 61 4.05 8.01 7.95
CA VAL A 61 2.61 7.74 7.87
C VAL A 61 2.42 6.60 6.88
N VAL A 62 1.51 5.70 7.17
CA VAL A 62 1.16 4.59 6.28
C VAL A 62 -0.34 4.60 6.04
N SER A 63 -0.76 4.44 4.80
CA SER A 63 -2.17 4.23 4.45
C SER A 63 -2.38 2.91 3.73
N THR A 64 -3.54 2.31 3.94
CA THR A 64 -3.96 1.14 3.18
C THR A 64 -5.47 1.08 3.02
N SER A 65 -5.91 0.44 1.95
CA SER A 65 -7.28 -0.05 1.82
C SER A 65 -7.43 -1.39 2.54
N THR A 66 -8.64 -1.69 3.01
CA THR A 66 -8.93 -2.94 3.71
C THR A 66 -9.51 -4.03 2.81
N HIS A 67 -9.88 -3.70 1.57
CA HIS A 67 -10.64 -4.56 0.65
C HIS A 67 -9.83 -5.15 -0.51
N LYS A 68 -8.50 -5.09 -0.44
CA LYS A 68 -7.62 -5.71 -1.44
C LYS A 68 -7.01 -7.00 -0.85
N SER A 69 -5.70 -7.13 -0.80
CA SER A 69 -5.04 -8.34 -0.28
C SER A 69 -5.36 -8.67 1.19
N LEU A 70 -5.84 -7.70 1.98
CA LEU A 70 -6.35 -7.96 3.34
C LEU A 70 -7.71 -8.67 3.39
N ARG A 71 -8.44 -8.78 2.27
CA ARG A 71 -9.75 -9.45 2.16
C ARG A 71 -10.85 -8.87 3.05
N GLY A 72 -10.74 -7.62 3.45
CA GLY A 72 -11.70 -6.95 4.33
C GLY A 72 -12.81 -6.19 3.58
N PRO A 73 -13.68 -5.50 4.29
CA PRO A 73 -14.70 -4.64 3.72
C PRO A 73 -14.08 -3.42 3.02
N ARG A 74 -14.83 -2.81 2.11
CA ARG A 74 -14.39 -1.57 1.46
C ARG A 74 -14.20 -0.44 2.49
N GLY A 75 -13.01 0.09 2.53
CA GLY A 75 -12.59 1.15 3.45
C GLY A 75 -11.09 1.32 3.45
N GLY A 76 -10.60 2.19 4.31
CA GLY A 76 -9.17 2.44 4.50
C GLY A 76 -8.82 2.57 5.97
N ILE A 77 -7.53 2.54 6.25
CA ILE A 77 -6.92 2.88 7.53
C ILE A 77 -5.68 3.72 7.32
N ILE A 78 -5.37 4.57 8.28
CA ILE A 78 -4.12 5.32 8.35
C ILE A 78 -3.43 4.88 9.64
N LEU A 79 -2.14 4.63 9.56
CA LEU A 79 -1.33 4.08 10.64
C LEU A 79 -0.08 4.95 10.84
N LEU A 80 0.35 5.05 12.08
CA LEU A 80 1.65 5.59 12.48
C LEU A 80 2.41 4.48 13.21
N GLY A 81 3.71 4.32 12.90
CA GLY A 81 4.58 3.39 13.65
C GLY A 81 4.84 3.91 15.05
N GLU A 82 5.24 5.17 15.13
CA GLU A 82 5.35 5.96 16.35
C GLU A 82 4.64 7.28 16.14
N ASP A 83 4.01 7.78 17.19
CA ASP A 83 3.41 9.11 17.15
C ASP A 83 4.48 10.15 17.49
N TYR A 84 4.45 11.27 16.80
CA TYR A 84 5.46 12.32 16.93
C TYR A 84 4.84 13.72 16.89
N LYS A 85 5.54 14.70 17.43
CA LYS A 85 5.15 16.11 17.32
C LYS A 85 5.15 16.53 15.87
N ASN A 86 4.04 17.13 15.40
CA ASN A 86 3.95 17.54 14.02
C ASN A 86 5.04 18.55 13.63
N THR A 87 5.53 18.43 12.42
CA THR A 87 6.53 19.34 11.82
C THR A 87 5.88 20.51 11.04
N LEU A 88 4.53 20.58 11.07
CA LEU A 88 3.74 21.57 10.33
C LEU A 88 3.46 22.85 11.14
N GLY A 89 4.05 22.98 12.33
CA GLY A 89 3.88 24.15 13.20
C GLY A 89 2.48 24.27 13.81
N LYS A 90 1.67 23.20 13.82
CA LYS A 90 0.32 23.24 14.39
C LYS A 90 0.35 23.09 15.91
N ILE A 91 -0.29 24.03 16.60
CA ILE A 91 -0.38 24.07 18.06
C ILE A 91 -1.83 23.87 18.52
N ALA A 92 -1.99 23.39 19.75
CA ALA A 92 -3.28 23.29 20.41
C ALA A 92 -3.69 24.68 20.96
N PRO A 93 -4.85 25.26 20.56
CA PRO A 93 -5.19 26.66 20.88
C PRO A 93 -5.25 26.97 22.37
N LYS A 94 -5.69 26.01 23.20
CA LYS A 94 -5.87 26.22 24.64
C LYS A 94 -4.58 26.08 25.44
N SER A 95 -3.71 25.15 25.07
CA SER A 95 -2.51 24.82 25.85
C SER A 95 -1.20 25.37 25.26
N GLY A 96 -1.21 25.84 24.01
CA GLY A 96 -0.02 26.28 23.31
C GLY A 96 0.97 25.16 22.94
N ARG A 97 0.69 23.89 23.30
CA ARG A 97 1.57 22.78 22.96
C ARG A 97 1.53 22.45 21.48
N VAL A 98 2.64 21.95 20.96
CA VAL A 98 2.69 21.35 19.61
C VAL A 98 1.82 20.11 19.58
N LYS A 99 0.90 20.00 18.62
CA LYS A 99 0.04 18.83 18.44
C LYS A 99 0.85 17.64 17.95
N MET A 100 0.43 16.45 18.35
CA MET A 100 0.96 15.20 17.78
C MET A 100 0.45 15.00 16.34
N MET A 101 1.16 14.22 15.55
CA MET A 101 0.75 13.93 14.15
C MET A 101 -0.58 13.18 14.12
N SER A 102 -0.81 12.25 15.03
CA SER A 102 -2.09 11.54 15.18
C SER A 102 -3.27 12.50 15.34
N GLU A 103 -3.14 13.52 16.18
CA GLU A 103 -4.20 14.52 16.40
C GLU A 103 -4.54 15.31 15.11
N LEU A 104 -3.55 15.55 14.26
CA LEU A 104 -3.78 16.22 12.97
C LEU A 104 -4.48 15.29 11.99
N ILE A 105 -4.07 14.04 11.91
CA ILE A 105 -4.66 13.03 11.04
C ILE A 105 -6.10 12.77 11.47
N ASP A 106 -6.36 12.52 12.77
CA ASP A 106 -7.69 12.29 13.30
C ASP A 106 -8.64 13.43 12.98
N SER A 107 -8.21 14.68 13.22
CA SER A 107 -9.04 15.85 12.92
C SER A 107 -9.22 16.10 11.42
N ALA A 108 -8.28 15.70 10.60
CA ALA A 108 -8.40 15.79 9.14
C ALA A 108 -9.37 14.74 8.58
N VAL A 109 -9.37 13.55 9.17
CA VAL A 109 -10.32 12.49 8.81
C VAL A 109 -11.71 12.84 9.34
N MET A 110 -11.86 13.10 10.63
CA MET A 110 -13.15 13.40 11.25
C MET A 110 -12.98 14.53 12.30
N PRO A 111 -13.71 15.64 12.18
CA PRO A 111 -14.77 15.94 11.20
C PRO A 111 -14.29 16.56 9.88
N GLY A 112 -12.99 16.54 9.57
CA GLY A 112 -12.43 17.27 8.43
C GLY A 112 -13.03 16.87 7.08
N ILE A 113 -13.00 15.56 6.75
CA ILE A 113 -13.49 15.04 5.47
C ILE A 113 -14.72 14.14 5.67
N GLN A 114 -14.78 13.40 6.78
CA GLN A 114 -15.80 12.40 7.06
C GLN A 114 -16.74 12.84 8.20
N GLY A 115 -17.93 12.24 8.22
CA GLY A 115 -18.92 12.38 9.27
C GLY A 115 -19.11 11.11 10.08
N GLY A 116 -20.36 10.77 10.42
CA GLY A 116 -20.71 9.59 11.20
C GLY A 116 -20.19 8.30 10.55
N PRO A 117 -19.46 7.45 11.28
CA PRO A 117 -18.84 6.25 10.72
C PRO A 117 -19.88 5.14 10.45
N LEU A 118 -19.63 4.33 9.45
CA LEU A 118 -20.39 3.12 9.14
C LEU A 118 -19.96 1.99 10.08
N MET A 119 -20.67 1.81 11.20
CA MET A 119 -20.28 0.88 12.27
C MET A 119 -20.21 -0.58 11.81
N HIS A 120 -21.07 -1.00 10.88
CA HIS A 120 -21.00 -2.34 10.29
C HIS A 120 -19.70 -2.57 9.50
N ILE A 121 -19.18 -1.53 8.82
CA ILE A 121 -17.87 -1.59 8.15
C ILE A 121 -16.74 -1.69 9.18
N ILE A 122 -16.81 -0.95 10.28
CA ILE A 122 -15.80 -1.03 11.36
C ILE A 122 -15.80 -2.42 11.99
N ALA A 123 -16.98 -2.99 12.28
CA ALA A 123 -17.10 -4.36 12.78
C ALA A 123 -16.53 -5.40 11.78
N ALA A 124 -16.83 -5.25 10.49
CA ALA A 124 -16.29 -6.12 9.46
C ALA A 124 -14.76 -5.99 9.31
N LYS A 125 -14.18 -4.78 9.50
CA LYS A 125 -12.72 -4.62 9.57
C LYS A 125 -12.11 -5.39 10.74
N ALA A 126 -12.75 -5.36 11.92
CA ALA A 126 -12.27 -6.09 13.08
C ALA A 126 -12.22 -7.61 12.84
N VAL A 127 -13.24 -8.16 12.17
CA VAL A 127 -13.26 -9.57 11.75
C VAL A 127 -12.12 -9.85 10.76
N ALA A 128 -11.97 -9.05 9.72
CA ALA A 128 -10.92 -9.23 8.71
C ALA A 128 -9.51 -9.15 9.33
N PHE A 129 -9.28 -8.26 10.29
CA PHE A 129 -7.98 -8.16 10.96
C PHE A 129 -7.73 -9.36 11.87
N LYS A 130 -8.77 -9.88 12.53
CA LYS A 130 -8.67 -11.12 13.31
C LYS A 130 -8.31 -12.32 12.43
N GLU A 131 -8.92 -12.41 11.24
CA GLU A 131 -8.58 -13.44 10.25
C GLU A 131 -7.13 -13.29 9.76
N ALA A 132 -6.67 -12.05 9.53
CA ALA A 132 -5.30 -11.77 9.09
C ALA A 132 -4.23 -12.12 10.15
N LEU A 133 -4.61 -12.22 11.43
CA LEU A 133 -3.75 -12.68 12.53
C LEU A 133 -3.69 -14.21 12.63
N ASP A 134 -4.59 -14.92 11.98
CA ASP A 134 -4.61 -16.39 12.02
C ASP A 134 -3.48 -16.98 11.15
N PRO A 135 -2.79 -18.04 11.60
CA PRO A 135 -1.73 -18.68 10.81
C PRO A 135 -2.19 -19.16 9.43
N SER A 136 -3.46 -19.48 9.24
CA SER A 136 -4.02 -19.86 7.94
C SER A 136 -3.94 -18.70 6.92
N PHE A 137 -3.99 -17.45 7.36
CA PHE A 137 -3.82 -16.30 6.48
C PHE A 137 -2.41 -16.23 5.87
N LYS A 138 -1.38 -16.60 6.64
CA LYS A 138 -0.01 -16.70 6.14
C LYS A 138 0.10 -17.77 5.06
N SER A 139 -0.50 -18.93 5.28
CA SER A 139 -0.54 -19.99 4.28
C SER A 139 -1.29 -19.58 3.01
N TYR A 140 -2.39 -18.84 3.17
CA TYR A 140 -3.14 -18.26 2.05
C TYR A 140 -2.30 -17.28 1.25
N MET A 141 -1.62 -16.33 1.91
CA MET A 141 -0.75 -15.36 1.22
C MET A 141 0.42 -16.03 0.50
N LYS A 142 0.98 -17.09 1.09
CA LYS A 142 1.99 -17.90 0.40
C LYS A 142 1.46 -18.47 -0.90
N SER A 143 0.27 -19.06 -0.88
CA SER A 143 -0.37 -19.60 -2.10
C SER A 143 -0.63 -18.50 -3.14
N VAL A 144 -0.99 -17.29 -2.70
CA VAL A 144 -1.16 -16.14 -3.62
C VAL A 144 0.15 -15.80 -4.32
N LEU A 145 1.26 -15.75 -3.58
CA LEU A 145 2.57 -15.46 -4.16
C LEU A 145 3.07 -16.59 -5.07
N ASP A 146 2.91 -17.84 -4.66
CA ASP A 146 3.29 -19.02 -5.44
C ASP A 146 2.51 -19.05 -6.77
N ASN A 147 1.20 -18.76 -6.73
CA ASN A 147 0.36 -18.68 -7.92
C ASN A 147 0.78 -17.53 -8.85
N ALA A 148 1.07 -16.36 -8.31
CA ALA A 148 1.54 -15.23 -9.11
C ALA A 148 2.89 -15.55 -9.79
N GLN A 149 3.79 -16.20 -9.08
CA GLN A 149 5.08 -16.63 -9.63
C GLN A 149 4.92 -17.69 -10.73
N CYS A 150 4.04 -18.69 -10.49
CA CYS A 150 3.72 -19.70 -11.49
C CYS A 150 3.12 -19.05 -12.75
N PHE A 151 2.18 -18.13 -12.57
CA PHE A 151 1.53 -17.40 -13.65
C PHE A 151 2.54 -16.57 -14.47
N ALA A 152 3.45 -15.86 -13.79
CA ALA A 152 4.50 -15.09 -14.41
C ALA A 152 5.45 -15.98 -15.25
N ASN A 153 5.86 -17.13 -14.72
CA ASN A 153 6.74 -18.07 -15.40
C ASN A 153 6.06 -18.67 -16.64
N GLU A 154 4.76 -19.01 -16.53
CA GLU A 154 3.99 -19.56 -17.65
C GLU A 154 3.85 -18.54 -18.79
N PHE A 155 3.60 -17.28 -18.50
CA PHE A 155 3.60 -16.25 -19.54
C PHE A 155 4.96 -16.09 -20.22
N LYS A 156 6.04 -16.09 -19.46
CA LYS A 156 7.40 -16.04 -20.02
C LYS A 156 7.68 -17.24 -20.92
N SER A 157 7.30 -18.46 -20.51
CA SER A 157 7.48 -19.68 -21.30
C SER A 157 6.76 -19.63 -22.65
N LYS A 158 5.62 -18.89 -22.68
CA LYS A 158 4.82 -18.65 -23.91
C LYS A 158 5.30 -17.43 -24.72
N GLY A 159 6.44 -16.85 -24.37
CA GLY A 159 7.03 -15.74 -25.09
C GLY A 159 6.34 -14.40 -24.90
N TYR A 160 5.70 -14.19 -23.75
CA TYR A 160 5.23 -12.88 -23.33
C TYR A 160 6.31 -12.15 -22.52
N ASN A 161 6.42 -10.85 -22.72
CA ASN A 161 7.27 -10.01 -21.89
C ASN A 161 6.53 -9.62 -20.60
N LEU A 162 7.27 -9.59 -19.49
CA LEU A 162 6.78 -9.08 -18.22
C LEU A 162 7.46 -7.77 -17.90
N VAL A 163 6.69 -6.79 -17.44
CA VAL A 163 7.27 -5.56 -16.88
C VAL A 163 8.13 -5.93 -15.69
N SER A 164 9.35 -5.41 -15.62
CA SER A 164 10.37 -5.74 -14.61
C SER A 164 10.81 -7.22 -14.59
N ASP A 165 10.57 -7.96 -15.66
CA ASP A 165 10.96 -9.36 -15.83
C ASP A 165 10.46 -10.33 -14.75
N GLY A 166 9.29 -10.08 -14.15
CA GLY A 166 8.69 -10.99 -13.19
C GLY A 166 7.88 -10.30 -12.09
N THR A 167 7.68 -10.99 -10.98
CA THR A 167 6.94 -10.47 -9.83
C THR A 167 7.53 -10.95 -8.51
N ASP A 168 7.44 -10.11 -7.48
CA ASP A 168 7.71 -10.45 -6.08
C ASP A 168 6.42 -10.35 -5.24
N THR A 169 5.29 -10.01 -5.88
CA THR A 169 4.01 -9.75 -5.24
C THR A 169 2.90 -10.59 -5.87
N HIS A 170 1.65 -10.25 -5.60
CA HIS A 170 0.47 -10.85 -6.23
C HIS A 170 0.15 -10.30 -7.63
N LEU A 171 0.90 -9.29 -8.10
CA LEU A 171 0.68 -8.60 -9.37
C LEU A 171 1.59 -9.15 -10.46
N VAL A 172 1.04 -9.39 -11.64
CA VAL A 172 1.78 -9.71 -12.86
C VAL A 172 1.40 -8.68 -13.92
N LEU A 173 2.40 -8.02 -14.48
CA LEU A 173 2.21 -7.02 -15.54
C LEU A 173 2.77 -7.53 -16.84
N LEU A 174 1.90 -7.71 -17.83
CA LEU A 174 2.27 -8.13 -19.17
C LEU A 174 2.58 -6.92 -20.05
N ASP A 175 3.73 -6.95 -20.72
CA ASP A 175 4.02 -6.06 -21.84
C ASP A 175 3.63 -6.77 -23.14
N LEU A 176 2.56 -6.29 -23.76
CA LEU A 176 2.01 -6.87 -24.98
C LEU A 176 2.58 -6.27 -26.26
N GLN A 177 3.56 -5.37 -26.17
CA GLN A 177 4.16 -4.72 -27.35
C GLN A 177 4.78 -5.76 -28.30
N ASN A 178 5.41 -6.80 -27.76
CA ASN A 178 5.99 -7.88 -28.57
C ASN A 178 4.95 -8.79 -29.27
N LYS A 179 3.66 -8.61 -28.97
CA LYS A 179 2.54 -9.30 -29.61
C LYS A 179 1.76 -8.39 -30.57
N ASN A 180 2.16 -7.13 -30.71
CA ASN A 180 1.45 -6.10 -31.48
C ASN A 180 -0.02 -5.91 -31.06
N ILE A 181 -0.30 -6.09 -29.77
CA ILE A 181 -1.65 -5.96 -29.19
C ILE A 181 -1.60 -4.84 -28.14
N SER A 182 -2.56 -3.92 -28.22
CA SER A 182 -2.72 -2.93 -27.17
C SER A 182 -3.37 -3.56 -25.91
N GLY A 183 -3.06 -3.03 -24.73
CA GLY A 183 -3.71 -3.47 -23.50
C GLY A 183 -5.25 -3.35 -23.58
N LYS A 184 -5.75 -2.30 -24.24
CA LYS A 184 -7.21 -2.13 -24.43
C LYS A 184 -7.83 -3.20 -25.31
N ALA A 185 -7.14 -3.60 -26.39
CA ALA A 185 -7.62 -4.68 -27.25
C ALA A 185 -7.62 -6.03 -26.51
N ALA A 186 -6.58 -6.28 -25.71
CA ALA A 186 -6.51 -7.48 -24.87
C ALA A 186 -7.61 -7.50 -23.81
N GLU A 187 -7.88 -6.37 -23.14
CA GLU A 187 -8.95 -6.24 -22.15
C GLU A 187 -10.31 -6.60 -22.76
N ILE A 188 -10.64 -6.03 -23.94
CA ILE A 188 -11.90 -6.30 -24.63
C ILE A 188 -12.01 -7.78 -25.00
N ALA A 189 -10.98 -8.36 -25.60
CA ALA A 189 -10.99 -9.77 -25.99
C ALA A 189 -11.12 -10.73 -24.78
N LEU A 190 -10.54 -10.38 -23.64
CA LEU A 190 -10.67 -11.16 -22.42
C LEU A 190 -12.02 -11.00 -21.73
N ASP A 191 -12.69 -9.86 -21.93
CA ASP A 191 -14.04 -9.62 -21.40
C ASP A 191 -15.12 -10.37 -22.20
N GLU A 192 -14.83 -10.68 -23.45
CA GLU A 192 -15.71 -11.47 -24.34
C GLU A 192 -15.53 -12.99 -24.20
N ALA A 193 -14.44 -13.47 -23.55
CA ALA A 193 -14.12 -14.89 -23.44
C ALA A 193 -14.61 -15.51 -22.13
#